data_1201ac05022508d0ea383bf142dab7e4
#
_entry.id   1201ac05022508d0ea383bf142dab7e4
#
_cell.length_a   1.000
_cell.length_b   1.000
_cell.length_c   1.000
_cell.angle_alpha   90.00
_cell.angle_beta   90.00
_cell.angle_gamma   90.00
#
_symmetry.space_group_name_H-M   'P 1'
#
loop_
_entity.id
_entity.type
_entity.pdbx_description
1 polymer ?
#
loop_
_entity_poly.entity_id
_entity_poly.type
_entity_poly.pdbx_seq_one_letter_code
_entity_poly.pdbx_strand_id
1 'polypeptide(L)'
;MGSDVVMTDSMAYCDVVLPASSHFEYADLYPAYGQHWLQRAEPVIRPRGESLPNTEIFRRLAARFGFTDAIFRATDDELMDEGMDSSDPRMGGFRPSLLPTDRALAMTIQGEEAVLFKNVFPRTPSGKVELASSYLAGKYGALLPDYRPYDTSYPLILISPASDQRITSTFGGLRSSQETPPLEMHPDDARARGLGDGATVKVWNDLGDVHLPLKLTETVRPGVVCSLKGAWFSTSDNGQTVSALAPGHHADIAGGACYNDTRVEVAAYRAEAR
;
A
#
# COMPACT_ATOMS: atom_id res chain seq x y z
N MET A 1 8.98 18.47 -3.65
CA MET A 1 7.64 18.75 -4.21
C MET A 1 6.74 17.56 -3.92
N GLY A 2 5.49 17.80 -3.53
CA GLY A 2 4.47 16.79 -3.30
C GLY A 2 3.16 17.16 -3.98
N SER A 3 2.30 16.15 -4.23
CA SER A 3 0.95 16.36 -4.74
C SER A 3 0.01 15.39 -4.05
N ASP A 4 -1.08 15.90 -3.50
CA ASP A 4 -2.09 15.10 -2.81
C ASP A 4 -3.44 15.82 -2.80
N VAL A 5 -4.51 15.09 -2.51
CA VAL A 5 -5.88 15.64 -2.41
C VAL A 5 -6.13 16.36 -1.07
N VAL A 6 -5.29 16.11 -0.07
CA VAL A 6 -5.33 16.75 1.25
C VAL A 6 -3.91 17.07 1.72
N MET A 7 -3.80 17.98 2.69
CA MET A 7 -2.53 18.29 3.32
C MET A 7 -2.18 17.16 4.30
N THR A 8 -1.37 16.20 3.82
CA THR A 8 -0.90 15.06 4.61
C THR A 8 0.37 15.44 5.40
N ASP A 9 0.73 14.63 6.41
CA ASP A 9 1.99 14.81 7.15
C ASP A 9 3.21 14.80 6.21
N SER A 10 3.18 14.01 5.14
CA SER A 10 4.25 13.97 4.13
C SER A 10 4.39 15.29 3.38
N MET A 11 3.29 16.02 3.18
CA MET A 11 3.34 17.33 2.51
C MET A 11 4.07 18.41 3.34
N ALA A 12 4.13 18.23 4.67
CA ALA A 12 4.88 19.15 5.54
C ALA A 12 6.39 19.13 5.27
N TYR A 13 6.91 18.10 4.62
CA TYR A 13 8.32 17.97 4.23
C TYR A 13 8.59 18.47 2.80
N CYS A 14 7.57 18.98 2.11
CA CYS A 14 7.71 19.47 0.75
C CYS A 14 7.81 21.00 0.71
N ASP A 15 8.74 21.54 -0.11
CA ASP A 15 8.87 22.98 -0.34
C ASP A 15 7.75 23.52 -1.24
N VAL A 16 7.20 22.67 -2.11
CA VAL A 16 6.09 22.98 -3.01
C VAL A 16 5.06 21.87 -2.93
N VAL A 17 3.81 22.22 -2.68
CA VAL A 17 2.67 21.31 -2.66
C VAL A 17 1.68 21.69 -3.75
N LEU A 18 1.32 20.73 -4.60
CA LEU A 18 0.35 20.89 -5.68
C LEU A 18 -0.95 20.15 -5.30
N PRO A 19 -2.11 20.82 -5.40
CA PRO A 19 -3.39 20.20 -5.09
C PRO A 19 -3.79 19.24 -6.23
N ALA A 20 -4.00 17.97 -5.88
CA ALA A 20 -4.53 16.96 -6.80
C ALA A 20 -6.05 16.88 -6.72
N SER A 21 -6.70 16.58 -7.84
CA SER A 21 -8.11 16.26 -7.90
C SER A 21 -8.42 14.89 -7.30
N SER A 22 -9.61 14.76 -6.70
CA SER A 22 -10.15 13.47 -6.24
C SER A 22 -10.75 12.67 -7.40
N HIS A 23 -11.00 11.39 -7.17
CA HIS A 23 -11.58 10.48 -8.18
C HIS A 23 -12.96 10.89 -8.73
N PHE A 24 -13.68 11.81 -8.09
CA PHE A 24 -14.92 12.38 -8.63
C PHE A 24 -14.71 13.54 -9.61
N GLU A 25 -13.49 14.03 -9.76
CA GLU A 25 -13.16 15.26 -10.46
C GLU A 25 -12.44 15.02 -11.79
N TYR A 26 -12.14 13.76 -12.16
CA TYR A 26 -11.49 13.40 -13.44
C TYR A 26 -12.00 12.07 -14.00
N ALA A 27 -11.73 11.86 -15.29
CA ALA A 27 -12.01 10.57 -15.94
C ALA A 27 -10.92 9.55 -15.64
N ASP A 28 -11.29 8.28 -15.42
CA ASP A 28 -10.32 7.22 -15.12
C ASP A 28 -10.87 5.84 -15.49
N LEU A 29 -9.96 4.84 -15.52
CA LEU A 29 -10.27 3.43 -15.68
C LEU A 29 -10.15 2.69 -14.34
N TYR A 30 -11.15 1.88 -14.04
CA TYR A 30 -11.20 1.08 -12.82
C TYR A 30 -11.24 -0.41 -13.16
N PRO A 31 -10.08 -1.10 -13.16
CA PRO A 31 -10.06 -2.54 -13.17
C PRO A 31 -10.49 -3.07 -11.80
N ALA A 32 -11.35 -4.06 -11.79
CA ALA A 32 -11.76 -4.67 -10.53
C ALA A 32 -10.66 -5.59 -9.98
N TYR A 33 -10.44 -5.54 -8.65
CA TYR A 33 -9.55 -6.46 -7.98
C TYR A 33 -10.28 -7.78 -7.68
N GLY A 34 -9.68 -8.91 -8.10
CA GLY A 34 -10.25 -10.24 -7.90
C GLY A 34 -11.34 -10.65 -8.91
N GLN A 35 -11.58 -9.84 -9.94
CA GLN A 35 -12.52 -10.15 -11.03
C GLN A 35 -12.06 -9.48 -12.33
N HIS A 36 -12.67 -9.88 -13.46
CA HIS A 36 -12.31 -9.40 -14.79
C HIS A 36 -13.35 -8.43 -15.36
N TRP A 37 -13.61 -7.35 -14.64
CA TRP A 37 -14.48 -6.26 -15.09
C TRP A 37 -13.67 -4.97 -15.25
N LEU A 38 -13.98 -4.20 -16.28
CA LEU A 38 -13.39 -2.90 -16.52
C LEU A 38 -14.50 -1.85 -16.58
N GLN A 39 -14.27 -0.74 -15.88
CA GLN A 39 -15.19 0.37 -15.85
C GLN A 39 -14.44 1.65 -16.19
N ARG A 40 -15.07 2.51 -17.01
CA ARG A 40 -14.65 3.89 -17.21
C ARG A 40 -15.52 4.81 -16.37
N ALA A 41 -14.91 5.79 -15.71
CA ALA A 41 -15.63 6.84 -15.00
C ALA A 41 -15.38 8.19 -15.67
N GLU A 42 -16.40 9.04 -15.63
CA GLU A 42 -16.33 10.46 -15.99
C GLU A 42 -16.36 11.32 -14.72
N PRO A 43 -15.85 12.55 -14.76
CA PRO A 43 -15.97 13.45 -13.64
C PRO A 43 -17.45 13.77 -13.34
N VAL A 44 -17.84 13.63 -12.06
CA VAL A 44 -19.19 13.94 -11.57
C VAL A 44 -19.29 15.34 -10.98
N ILE A 45 -18.15 15.92 -10.59
CA ILE A 45 -18.03 17.28 -10.10
C ILE A 45 -16.85 17.98 -10.78
N ARG A 46 -16.86 19.30 -10.78
CA ARG A 46 -15.70 20.08 -11.25
C ARG A 46 -14.60 20.06 -10.21
N PRO A 47 -13.31 20.07 -10.62
CA PRO A 47 -12.19 20.24 -9.71
C PRO A 47 -12.39 21.43 -8.76
N ARG A 48 -12.06 21.21 -7.48
CA ARG A 48 -12.19 22.25 -6.45
C ARG A 48 -10.95 23.13 -6.40
N GLY A 49 -11.16 24.45 -6.33
CA GLY A 49 -10.06 25.40 -6.22
C GLY A 49 -9.12 25.33 -7.41
N GLU A 50 -7.85 25.12 -7.14
CA GLU A 50 -6.79 24.97 -8.13
C GLU A 50 -6.38 23.49 -8.35
N SER A 51 -7.15 22.52 -7.82
CA SER A 51 -6.82 21.11 -7.98
C SER A 51 -6.90 20.67 -9.44
N LEU A 52 -5.98 19.80 -9.82
CA LEU A 52 -5.87 19.26 -11.16
C LEU A 52 -5.70 17.74 -11.12
N PRO A 53 -6.17 16.99 -12.13
CA PRO A 53 -5.80 15.61 -12.32
C PRO A 53 -4.27 15.44 -12.40
N ASN A 54 -3.75 14.35 -11.89
CA ASN A 54 -2.31 14.08 -11.93
C ASN A 54 -1.75 14.11 -13.35
N THR A 55 -2.50 13.62 -14.33
CA THR A 55 -2.12 13.67 -15.75
C THR A 55 -1.90 15.12 -16.22
N GLU A 56 -2.78 16.04 -15.85
CA GLU A 56 -2.65 17.47 -16.20
C GLU A 56 -1.49 18.14 -15.43
N ILE A 57 -1.28 17.79 -14.15
CA ILE A 57 -0.12 18.27 -13.39
C ILE A 57 1.18 17.85 -14.11
N PHE A 58 1.29 16.60 -14.54
CA PHE A 58 2.48 16.12 -15.24
C PHE A 58 2.65 16.73 -16.62
N ARG A 59 1.57 16.96 -17.38
CA ARG A 59 1.65 17.68 -18.67
C ARG A 59 2.23 19.09 -18.49
N ARG A 60 1.74 19.84 -17.48
CA ARG A 60 2.25 21.20 -17.20
C ARG A 60 3.71 21.20 -16.73
N LEU A 61 4.09 20.25 -15.89
CA LEU A 61 5.48 20.11 -15.45
C LEU A 61 6.38 19.73 -16.62
N ALA A 62 6.00 18.77 -17.44
CA ALA A 62 6.76 18.35 -18.60
C ALA A 62 7.00 19.51 -19.58
N ALA A 63 5.96 20.32 -19.85
CA ALA A 63 6.09 21.51 -20.69
C ALA A 63 7.10 22.51 -20.12
N ARG A 64 7.15 22.69 -18.79
CA ARG A 64 8.12 23.60 -18.14
C ARG A 64 9.53 23.04 -18.12
N PHE A 65 9.70 21.72 -18.06
CA PHE A 65 10.99 21.06 -18.18
C PHE A 65 11.48 20.91 -19.63
N GLY A 66 10.63 21.25 -20.61
CA GLY A 66 10.98 21.13 -22.03
C GLY A 66 10.92 19.69 -22.57
N PHE A 67 10.19 18.79 -21.90
CA PHE A 67 9.98 17.42 -22.39
C PHE A 67 9.04 17.44 -23.61
N THR A 68 9.43 16.73 -24.66
CA THR A 68 8.72 16.75 -25.94
C THR A 68 8.08 15.42 -26.32
N ASP A 69 8.23 14.39 -25.49
CA ASP A 69 7.67 13.06 -25.75
C ASP A 69 6.13 13.12 -25.88
N ALA A 70 5.60 12.29 -26.78
CA ALA A 70 4.17 12.29 -27.11
C ALA A 70 3.28 12.03 -25.87
N ILE A 71 3.70 11.19 -24.95
CA ILE A 71 2.99 10.86 -23.75
C ILE A 71 2.63 12.09 -22.89
N PHE A 72 3.49 13.12 -22.86
CA PHE A 72 3.23 14.36 -22.13
C PHE A 72 2.27 15.32 -22.83
N ARG A 73 1.81 14.97 -24.04
CA ARG A 73 0.81 15.74 -24.80
C ARG A 73 -0.48 14.95 -25.02
N ALA A 74 -0.45 13.66 -24.71
CA ALA A 74 -1.61 12.78 -24.85
C ALA A 74 -2.77 13.23 -23.95
N THR A 75 -3.97 13.15 -24.46
CA THR A 75 -5.20 13.32 -23.70
C THR A 75 -5.40 12.17 -22.71
N ASP A 76 -6.31 12.31 -21.76
CA ASP A 76 -6.62 11.22 -20.83
C ASP A 76 -7.19 10.01 -21.56
N ASP A 77 -8.00 10.20 -22.60
CA ASP A 77 -8.51 9.11 -23.45
C ASP A 77 -7.39 8.37 -24.18
N GLU A 78 -6.41 9.09 -24.75
CA GLU A 78 -5.26 8.49 -25.40
C GLU A 78 -4.40 7.70 -24.40
N LEU A 79 -4.21 8.25 -23.19
CA LEU A 79 -3.49 7.54 -22.11
C LEU A 79 -4.23 6.26 -21.65
N MET A 80 -5.57 6.31 -21.56
CA MET A 80 -6.38 5.12 -21.26
C MET A 80 -6.22 4.05 -22.33
N ASP A 81 -6.21 4.44 -23.60
CA ASP A 81 -6.08 3.51 -24.72
C ASP A 81 -4.67 2.92 -24.80
N GLU A 82 -3.62 3.69 -24.49
CA GLU A 82 -2.25 3.21 -24.43
C GLU A 82 -1.95 2.35 -23.18
N GLY A 83 -2.63 2.65 -22.07
CA GLY A 83 -2.46 1.94 -20.80
C GLY A 83 -2.98 0.50 -20.79
N MET A 84 -3.78 0.13 -21.76
CA MET A 84 -4.34 -1.21 -21.91
C MET A 84 -3.91 -1.82 -23.24
N ASP A 85 -3.39 -3.04 -23.20
CA ASP A 85 -3.05 -3.80 -24.41
C ASP A 85 -4.32 -4.20 -25.18
N SER A 86 -4.68 -3.42 -26.18
CA SER A 86 -5.87 -3.68 -27.01
C SER A 86 -5.78 -5.00 -27.80
N SER A 87 -4.60 -5.60 -27.92
CA SER A 87 -4.39 -6.91 -28.53
C SER A 87 -4.66 -8.06 -27.54
N ASP A 88 -4.83 -7.78 -26.27
CA ASP A 88 -5.18 -8.80 -25.27
C ASP A 88 -6.58 -9.37 -25.59
N PRO A 89 -6.70 -10.69 -25.76
CA PRO A 89 -7.97 -11.32 -26.08
C PRO A 89 -9.12 -10.98 -25.14
N ARG A 90 -8.80 -10.63 -23.89
CA ARG A 90 -9.79 -10.24 -22.88
C ARG A 90 -10.42 -8.88 -23.16
N MET A 91 -9.76 -8.04 -23.94
CA MET A 91 -10.29 -6.73 -24.32
C MET A 91 -11.44 -6.82 -25.33
N GLY A 92 -11.63 -7.97 -26.00
CA GLY A 92 -12.76 -8.17 -26.92
C GLY A 92 -12.78 -7.18 -28.11
N GLY A 93 -11.67 -6.52 -28.39
CA GLY A 93 -11.51 -5.55 -29.47
C GLY A 93 -12.05 -4.15 -29.15
N PHE A 94 -12.47 -3.84 -27.93
CA PHE A 94 -12.90 -2.47 -27.57
C PHE A 94 -11.75 -1.64 -27.03
N ARG A 95 -11.90 -0.33 -27.18
CA ARG A 95 -10.95 0.68 -26.70
C ARG A 95 -11.41 1.22 -25.34
N PRO A 96 -10.52 1.35 -24.36
CA PRO A 96 -10.84 1.90 -23.04
C PRO A 96 -11.56 3.25 -23.07
N SER A 97 -11.13 4.17 -23.94
CA SER A 97 -11.75 5.50 -24.09
C SER A 97 -13.21 5.46 -24.56
N LEU A 98 -13.65 4.35 -25.17
CA LEU A 98 -15.00 4.17 -25.70
C LEU A 98 -15.89 3.32 -24.80
N LEU A 99 -15.42 2.92 -23.61
CA LEU A 99 -16.21 2.16 -22.65
C LEU A 99 -17.43 2.97 -22.19
N PRO A 100 -18.58 2.32 -21.97
CA PRO A 100 -19.73 2.98 -21.38
C PRO A 100 -19.43 3.41 -19.95
N THR A 101 -20.00 4.55 -19.53
CA THR A 101 -19.83 5.11 -18.18
C THR A 101 -20.96 4.73 -17.23
N ASP A 102 -22.04 4.11 -17.76
CA ASP A 102 -23.21 3.67 -17.01
C ASP A 102 -23.14 2.22 -16.52
N ARG A 103 -22.15 1.46 -16.96
CA ARG A 103 -21.93 0.06 -16.57
C ARG A 103 -20.50 -0.40 -16.76
N ALA A 104 -20.09 -1.36 -15.96
CA ALA A 104 -18.85 -2.10 -16.18
C ALA A 104 -19.01 -3.13 -17.32
N LEU A 105 -17.92 -3.41 -18.04
CA LEU A 105 -17.86 -4.46 -19.04
C LEU A 105 -17.01 -5.63 -18.55
N ALA A 106 -17.50 -6.85 -18.76
CA ALA A 106 -16.71 -8.05 -18.47
C ALA A 106 -15.60 -8.21 -19.53
N MET A 107 -14.37 -8.34 -19.07
CA MET A 107 -13.24 -8.76 -19.91
C MET A 107 -13.28 -10.28 -20.05
N THR A 108 -13.60 -10.77 -21.25
CA THR A 108 -13.81 -12.19 -21.51
C THR A 108 -12.75 -12.74 -22.46
N ILE A 109 -12.51 -14.05 -22.39
CA ILE A 109 -11.69 -14.75 -23.37
C ILE A 109 -12.62 -15.47 -24.31
N GLN A 110 -12.68 -15.06 -25.58
CA GLN A 110 -13.56 -15.61 -26.60
C GLN A 110 -15.04 -15.67 -26.16
N GLY A 111 -15.52 -14.65 -25.40
CA GLY A 111 -16.87 -14.58 -24.88
C GLY A 111 -17.10 -15.35 -23.56
N GLU A 112 -16.13 -16.12 -23.07
CA GLU A 112 -16.21 -16.83 -21.80
C GLU A 112 -15.51 -16.05 -20.67
N GLU A 113 -15.96 -16.24 -19.44
CA GLU A 113 -15.28 -15.72 -18.26
C GLU A 113 -13.84 -16.23 -18.18
N ALA A 114 -12.90 -15.35 -17.81
CA ALA A 114 -11.51 -15.72 -17.62
C ALA A 114 -11.35 -16.57 -16.35
N VAL A 115 -11.02 -17.84 -16.51
CA VAL A 115 -10.85 -18.80 -15.42
C VAL A 115 -9.45 -19.40 -15.47
N LEU A 116 -8.69 -19.25 -14.35
CA LEU A 116 -7.35 -19.82 -14.24
C LEU A 116 -7.38 -21.34 -14.47
N PHE A 117 -6.46 -21.83 -15.29
CA PHE A 117 -6.28 -23.24 -15.68
C PHE A 117 -7.43 -23.85 -16.49
N LYS A 118 -8.44 -23.05 -16.86
CA LYS A 118 -9.44 -23.44 -17.85
C LYS A 118 -9.14 -22.79 -19.20
N ASN A 119 -9.04 -21.48 -19.23
CA ASN A 119 -8.76 -20.67 -20.43
C ASN A 119 -7.70 -19.58 -20.20
N VAL A 120 -7.21 -19.44 -18.97
CA VAL A 120 -6.04 -18.62 -18.62
C VAL A 120 -4.97 -19.53 -18.03
N PHE A 121 -3.79 -19.54 -18.63
CA PHE A 121 -2.69 -20.40 -18.23
C PHE A 121 -1.45 -19.55 -17.84
N PRO A 122 -0.57 -20.07 -16.97
CA PRO A 122 0.69 -19.40 -16.66
C PRO A 122 1.54 -19.20 -17.93
N ARG A 123 2.24 -18.07 -17.99
CA ARG A 123 3.20 -17.77 -19.09
C ARG A 123 4.55 -18.45 -18.87
N THR A 124 4.56 -19.65 -18.33
CA THR A 124 5.76 -20.48 -18.15
C THR A 124 5.99 -21.31 -19.40
N PRO A 125 7.23 -21.78 -19.66
CA PRO A 125 7.52 -22.63 -20.81
C PRO A 125 6.65 -23.90 -20.89
N SER A 126 6.27 -24.44 -19.72
CA SER A 126 5.42 -25.63 -19.60
C SER A 126 3.91 -25.33 -19.70
N GLY A 127 3.49 -24.05 -19.59
CA GLY A 127 2.10 -23.65 -19.43
C GLY A 127 1.50 -24.07 -18.08
N LYS A 128 2.31 -24.58 -17.15
CA LYS A 128 1.89 -25.04 -15.82
C LYS A 128 2.52 -24.18 -14.72
N VAL A 129 1.99 -24.28 -13.50
CA VAL A 129 2.65 -23.75 -12.32
C VAL A 129 3.98 -24.47 -12.12
N GLU A 130 5.08 -23.72 -12.08
CA GLU A 130 6.41 -24.26 -11.83
C GLU A 130 6.75 -24.05 -10.34
N LEU A 131 6.69 -25.12 -9.55
CA LEU A 131 7.05 -25.08 -8.13
C LEU A 131 8.56 -24.94 -7.97
N ALA A 132 9.34 -25.58 -8.83
CA ALA A 132 10.78 -25.45 -8.91
C ALA A 132 11.13 -24.63 -10.17
N SER A 133 11.77 -23.49 -9.99
CA SER A 133 12.06 -22.56 -11.08
C SER A 133 13.53 -22.59 -11.48
N SER A 134 13.82 -23.09 -12.66
CA SER A 134 15.19 -23.04 -13.23
C SER A 134 15.69 -21.60 -13.44
N TYR A 135 14.78 -20.64 -13.68
CA TYR A 135 15.14 -19.23 -13.76
C TYR A 135 15.62 -18.69 -12.41
N LEU A 136 14.90 -18.97 -11.32
CA LEU A 136 15.33 -18.56 -9.98
C LEU A 136 16.62 -19.26 -9.56
N ALA A 137 16.78 -20.54 -9.88
CA ALA A 137 18.02 -21.27 -9.63
C ALA A 137 19.22 -20.62 -10.33
N GLY A 138 19.09 -20.24 -11.60
CA GLY A 138 20.14 -19.59 -12.36
C GLY A 138 20.46 -18.17 -11.89
N LYS A 139 19.45 -17.40 -11.49
CA LYS A 139 19.61 -15.99 -11.13
C LYS A 139 19.96 -15.77 -9.65
N TYR A 140 19.42 -16.58 -8.74
CA TYR A 140 19.52 -16.37 -7.29
C TYR A 140 20.11 -17.59 -6.55
N GLY A 141 20.45 -18.67 -7.26
CA GLY A 141 20.94 -19.90 -6.65
C GLY A 141 19.89 -20.67 -5.82
N ALA A 142 18.60 -20.32 -5.97
CA ALA A 142 17.52 -20.87 -5.19
C ALA A 142 16.44 -21.49 -6.08
N LEU A 143 16.38 -22.82 -6.14
CA LEU A 143 15.38 -23.56 -6.92
C LEU A 143 13.97 -23.42 -6.33
N LEU A 144 13.90 -23.40 -5.01
CA LEU A 144 12.68 -23.24 -4.20
C LEU A 144 12.89 -22.12 -3.18
N PRO A 145 11.82 -21.41 -2.79
CA PRO A 145 11.88 -20.52 -1.63
C PRO A 145 12.26 -21.30 -0.37
N ASP A 146 13.15 -20.76 0.43
CA ASP A 146 13.58 -21.32 1.70
C ASP A 146 13.41 -20.28 2.81
N TYR A 147 12.95 -20.72 3.98
CA TYR A 147 12.83 -19.87 5.15
C TYR A 147 14.20 -19.78 5.85
N ARG A 148 14.67 -18.55 6.01
CA ARG A 148 15.87 -18.24 6.81
C ARG A 148 15.45 -17.41 8.02
N PRO A 149 15.72 -17.88 9.25
CA PRO A 149 15.46 -17.09 10.44
C PRO A 149 16.17 -15.74 10.36
N TYR A 150 15.47 -14.69 10.75
CA TYR A 150 16.08 -13.38 10.91
C TYR A 150 16.81 -13.32 12.25
N ASP A 151 18.13 -13.12 12.20
CA ASP A 151 18.95 -13.00 13.41
C ASP A 151 18.82 -11.61 14.02
N THR A 152 18.38 -11.55 15.28
CA THR A 152 18.10 -10.28 15.97
C THR A 152 18.12 -10.48 17.50
N SER A 153 18.50 -9.43 18.22
CA SER A 153 18.44 -9.39 19.69
C SER A 153 17.05 -9.05 20.24
N TYR A 154 16.10 -8.63 19.38
CA TYR A 154 14.76 -8.24 19.79
C TYR A 154 13.79 -9.43 19.78
N PRO A 155 13.13 -9.73 20.93
CA PRO A 155 12.40 -10.99 21.11
C PRO A 155 11.00 -11.03 20.48
N LEU A 156 10.37 -9.87 20.24
CA LEU A 156 8.99 -9.80 19.76
C LEU A 156 8.94 -9.49 18.25
N ILE A 157 8.05 -10.17 17.56
CA ILE A 157 7.72 -9.90 16.14
C ILE A 157 6.62 -8.84 16.12
N LEU A 158 6.87 -7.70 15.50
CA LEU A 158 5.83 -6.69 15.23
C LEU A 158 5.23 -6.91 13.85
N ILE A 159 3.92 -7.16 13.80
CA ILE A 159 3.15 -7.17 12.57
C ILE A 159 2.27 -5.93 12.48
N SER A 160 2.16 -5.37 11.26
CA SER A 160 1.41 -4.14 11.02
C SER A 160 0.41 -4.32 9.87
N PRO A 161 -0.69 -5.04 10.10
CA PRO A 161 -1.70 -5.29 9.09
C PRO A 161 -2.49 -4.01 8.73
N ALA A 162 -3.26 -4.09 7.65
CA ALA A 162 -4.18 -3.03 7.27
C ALA A 162 -5.32 -2.90 8.29
N SER A 163 -5.85 -1.69 8.41
CA SER A 163 -7.06 -1.39 9.18
C SER A 163 -8.29 -1.54 8.27
N ASP A 164 -9.44 -1.88 8.84
CA ASP A 164 -10.76 -1.80 8.20
C ASP A 164 -11.26 -0.35 8.06
N GLN A 165 -10.66 0.59 8.79
CA GLN A 165 -11.03 2.01 8.78
C GLN A 165 -10.14 2.87 7.87
N ARG A 166 -9.03 2.33 7.37
CA ARG A 166 -8.03 3.08 6.60
C ARG A 166 -7.50 2.25 5.45
N ILE A 167 -7.37 2.87 4.29
CA ILE A 167 -6.61 2.31 3.18
C ILE A 167 -5.17 2.82 3.30
N THR A 168 -4.29 2.05 3.92
CA THR A 168 -2.95 2.49 4.32
C THR A 168 -3.04 3.74 5.21
N SER A 169 -2.46 4.88 4.83
CA SER A 169 -2.56 6.16 5.54
C SER A 169 -3.70 7.07 5.03
N THR A 170 -4.45 6.65 4.01
CA THR A 170 -5.61 7.39 3.50
C THR A 170 -6.66 7.52 4.61
N PHE A 171 -7.30 8.66 4.72
CA PHE A 171 -8.26 9.01 5.78
C PHE A 171 -7.68 9.17 7.19
N GLY A 172 -6.36 9.05 7.39
CA GLY A 172 -5.72 9.22 8.70
C GLY A 172 -5.98 10.60 9.35
N GLY A 173 -6.26 11.63 8.56
CA GLY A 173 -6.64 12.96 9.02
C GLY A 173 -8.13 13.14 9.38
N LEU A 174 -8.99 12.14 9.13
CA LEU A 174 -10.39 12.21 9.52
C LEU A 174 -10.56 11.97 11.03
N ARG A 175 -11.54 12.64 11.64
CA ARG A 175 -11.81 12.53 13.09
C ARG A 175 -12.02 11.09 13.54
N SER A 176 -12.71 10.28 12.75
CA SER A 176 -12.98 8.85 13.05
C SER A 176 -11.75 7.95 13.01
N SER A 177 -10.63 8.44 12.47
CA SER A 177 -9.38 7.69 12.33
C SER A 177 -8.18 8.35 13.01
N GLN A 178 -8.42 9.35 13.87
CA GLN A 178 -7.36 10.06 14.60
C GLN A 178 -6.87 9.33 15.85
N GLU A 179 -7.55 8.26 16.28
CA GLU A 179 -7.06 7.47 17.40
C GLU A 179 -5.79 6.71 17.03
N THR A 180 -4.80 6.78 17.91
CA THR A 180 -3.57 5.99 17.77
C THR A 180 -3.91 4.50 17.87
N PRO A 181 -3.59 3.67 16.88
CA PRO A 181 -3.84 2.24 16.97
C PRO A 181 -3.10 1.64 18.18
N PRO A 182 -3.77 0.83 19.01
CA PRO A 182 -3.10 0.21 20.14
C PRO A 182 -2.05 -0.82 19.69
N LEU A 183 -1.11 -1.12 20.59
CA LEU A 183 -0.30 -2.32 20.52
C LEU A 183 -1.07 -3.47 21.13
N GLU A 184 -1.49 -4.42 20.33
CA GLU A 184 -2.07 -5.67 20.80
C GLU A 184 -0.94 -6.64 21.21
N MET A 185 -1.03 -7.19 22.42
CA MET A 185 -0.03 -8.08 23.02
C MET A 185 -0.69 -9.21 23.78
N HIS A 186 -0.10 -10.40 23.73
CA HIS A 186 -0.55 -11.54 24.51
C HIS A 186 -0.35 -11.28 26.03
N PRO A 187 -1.31 -11.66 26.90
CA PRO A 187 -1.21 -11.45 28.34
C PRO A 187 0.05 -12.03 28.99
N ASP A 188 0.57 -13.15 28.48
CA ASP A 188 1.79 -13.76 29.00
C ASP A 188 3.04 -12.91 28.72
N ASP A 189 3.15 -12.35 27.52
CA ASP A 189 4.24 -11.44 27.16
C ASP A 189 4.21 -10.15 27.96
N ALA A 190 2.99 -9.63 28.21
CA ALA A 190 2.78 -8.45 29.04
C ALA A 190 3.14 -8.71 30.51
N ARG A 191 2.72 -9.85 31.05
CA ARG A 191 3.03 -10.27 32.42
C ARG A 191 4.54 -10.42 32.64
N ALA A 192 5.25 -11.02 31.68
CA ALA A 192 6.70 -11.14 31.73
C ALA A 192 7.45 -9.80 31.77
N ARG A 193 6.78 -8.71 31.34
CA ARG A 193 7.29 -7.33 31.29
C ARG A 193 6.70 -6.40 32.34
N GLY A 194 5.80 -6.93 33.20
CA GLY A 194 5.09 -6.13 34.21
C GLY A 194 4.16 -5.07 33.62
N LEU A 195 3.57 -5.34 32.45
CA LEU A 195 2.69 -4.42 31.72
C LEU A 195 1.22 -4.74 32.00
N GLY A 196 0.39 -3.70 32.12
CA GLY A 196 -1.06 -3.80 32.31
C GLY A 196 -1.84 -3.27 31.11
N ASP A 197 -3.05 -3.76 30.93
CA ASP A 197 -3.96 -3.30 29.89
C ASP A 197 -4.23 -1.79 30.00
N GLY A 198 -4.28 -1.09 28.85
CA GLY A 198 -4.48 0.36 28.79
C GLY A 198 -3.25 1.21 29.15
N ALA A 199 -2.13 0.61 29.57
CA ALA A 199 -0.91 1.36 29.86
C ALA A 199 -0.31 1.92 28.56
N THR A 200 0.33 3.09 28.62
CA THR A 200 1.18 3.55 27.51
C THR A 200 2.50 2.78 27.56
N VAL A 201 2.86 2.20 26.43
CA VAL A 201 4.12 1.45 26.27
C VAL A 201 5.03 2.10 25.24
N LYS A 202 6.33 1.98 25.47
CA LYS A 202 7.38 2.24 24.49
C LYS A 202 7.65 0.93 23.74
N VAL A 203 7.59 0.98 22.42
CA VAL A 203 7.96 -0.10 21.50
C VAL A 203 9.17 0.37 20.72
N TRP A 204 10.25 -0.40 20.68
CA TRP A 204 11.49 0.08 20.03
C TRP A 204 12.34 -1.04 19.44
N ASN A 205 13.25 -0.62 18.58
CA ASN A 205 14.41 -1.34 18.08
C ASN A 205 15.54 -0.36 17.74
N ASP A 206 16.57 -0.81 17.02
CA ASP A 206 17.71 0.04 16.63
C ASP A 206 17.34 1.18 15.67
N LEU A 207 16.17 1.14 15.04
CA LEU A 207 15.71 2.14 14.08
C LEU A 207 14.97 3.31 14.74
N GLY A 208 14.37 3.09 15.92
CA GLY A 208 13.62 4.12 16.61
C GLY A 208 12.69 3.58 17.69
N ASP A 209 11.77 4.42 18.11
CA ASP A 209 10.74 4.06 19.08
C ASP A 209 9.39 4.71 18.77
N VAL A 210 8.31 4.05 19.22
CA VAL A 210 6.95 4.56 19.14
C VAL A 210 6.22 4.33 20.47
N HIS A 211 5.36 5.29 20.85
CA HIS A 211 4.56 5.21 22.07
C HIS A 211 3.12 4.86 21.71
N LEU A 212 2.61 3.77 22.28
CA LEU A 212 1.28 3.23 21.94
C LEU A 212 0.50 2.86 23.22
N PRO A 213 -0.83 2.99 23.21
CA PRO A 213 -1.66 2.38 24.24
C PRO A 213 -1.60 0.86 24.08
N LEU A 214 -1.44 0.15 25.18
CA LEU A 214 -1.41 -1.32 25.22
C LEU A 214 -2.82 -1.90 25.29
N LYS A 215 -3.10 -2.88 24.46
CA LYS A 215 -4.32 -3.70 24.52
C LYS A 215 -3.94 -5.17 24.69
N LEU A 216 -4.35 -5.76 25.81
CA LEU A 216 -4.12 -7.17 26.04
C LEU A 216 -5.16 -8.01 25.30
N THR A 217 -4.72 -9.04 24.59
CA THR A 217 -5.59 -9.93 23.84
C THR A 217 -4.94 -11.28 23.57
N GLU A 218 -5.75 -12.34 23.60
CA GLU A 218 -5.32 -13.70 23.22
C GLU A 218 -5.40 -13.95 21.70
N THR A 219 -5.84 -12.95 20.92
CA THR A 219 -5.91 -13.06 19.44
C THR A 219 -4.54 -13.03 18.77
N VAL A 220 -3.52 -12.51 19.47
CA VAL A 220 -2.12 -12.58 19.05
C VAL A 220 -1.40 -13.70 19.81
N ARG A 221 -0.45 -14.37 19.14
CA ARG A 221 0.35 -15.43 19.76
C ARG A 221 1.41 -14.85 20.70
N PRO A 222 1.82 -15.56 21.77
CA PRO A 222 3.02 -15.20 22.50
C PRO A 222 4.22 -15.02 21.56
N GLY A 223 5.02 -13.98 21.82
CA GLY A 223 6.15 -13.59 20.96
C GLY A 223 5.78 -12.72 19.76
N VAL A 224 4.48 -12.41 19.56
CA VAL A 224 3.99 -11.55 18.48
C VAL A 224 3.22 -10.37 19.07
N VAL A 225 3.48 -9.18 18.56
CA VAL A 225 2.70 -7.98 18.85
C VAL A 225 2.15 -7.40 17.55
N CYS A 226 0.99 -6.76 17.63
CA CYS A 226 0.29 -6.23 16.46
C CYS A 226 -0.12 -4.77 16.69
N SER A 227 0.17 -3.92 15.72
CA SER A 227 -0.41 -2.57 15.67
C SER A 227 -0.72 -2.19 14.24
N LEU A 228 -1.96 -1.73 13.99
CA LEU A 228 -2.44 -1.44 12.65
C LEU A 228 -1.64 -0.31 12.01
N LYS A 229 -1.31 -0.45 10.73
CA LYS A 229 -0.65 0.60 9.95
C LYS A 229 -1.63 1.73 9.59
N GLY A 230 -1.08 2.87 9.18
CA GLY A 230 -1.84 3.98 8.62
C GLY A 230 -2.10 5.14 9.58
N ALA A 231 -1.54 5.12 10.80
CA ALA A 231 -1.50 6.29 11.66
C ALA A 231 -0.66 7.40 11.02
N TRP A 232 -0.98 8.64 11.35
CA TRP A 232 -0.21 9.83 10.97
C TRP A 232 0.69 10.28 12.13
N PHE A 233 1.81 10.93 11.81
CA PHE A 233 2.71 11.50 12.83
C PHE A 233 1.98 12.51 13.70
N SER A 234 1.13 13.34 13.09
CA SER A 234 0.31 14.35 13.78
C SER A 234 -0.72 13.77 14.76
N THR A 235 -1.01 12.47 14.67
CA THR A 235 -1.98 11.77 15.55
C THR A 235 -1.30 10.78 16.49
N SER A 236 0.03 10.72 16.54
CA SER A 236 0.79 9.82 17.42
C SER A 236 1.44 10.58 18.59
N ASP A 237 1.57 9.94 19.75
CA ASP A 237 2.01 10.57 20.98
C ASP A 237 3.41 11.17 20.90
N ASN A 238 4.35 10.46 20.25
CA ASN A 238 5.73 10.95 20.11
C ASN A 238 6.09 11.38 18.68
N GLY A 239 5.08 11.63 17.81
CA GLY A 239 5.32 12.01 16.43
C GLY A 239 5.93 10.89 15.57
N GLN A 240 5.80 9.63 16.00
CA GLN A 240 6.29 8.46 15.29
C GLN A 240 5.17 7.42 15.11
N THR A 241 5.28 6.61 14.09
CA THR A 241 4.37 5.49 13.82
C THR A 241 5.14 4.19 13.77
N VAL A 242 4.45 3.05 13.81
CA VAL A 242 5.10 1.73 13.73
C VAL A 242 5.97 1.55 12.49
N SER A 243 5.78 2.36 11.45
CA SER A 243 6.66 2.37 10.27
C SER A 243 8.10 2.80 10.59
N ALA A 244 8.31 3.57 11.66
CA ALA A 244 9.66 3.96 12.11
C ALA A 244 10.51 2.76 12.56
N LEU A 245 9.85 1.64 12.91
CA LEU A 245 10.50 0.42 13.37
C LEU A 245 10.73 -0.60 12.26
N ALA A 246 10.17 -0.36 11.06
CA ALA A 246 10.24 -1.29 9.94
C ALA A 246 11.62 -1.28 9.29
N PRO A 247 12.24 -2.47 9.05
CA PRO A 247 13.53 -2.54 8.39
C PRO A 247 13.47 -2.10 6.94
N GLY A 248 14.56 -1.49 6.45
CA GLY A 248 14.67 -1.01 5.08
C GLY A 248 15.20 -2.02 4.07
N HIS A 249 15.44 -3.28 4.48
CA HIS A 249 15.90 -4.30 3.54
C HIS A 249 14.77 -4.84 2.65
N HIS A 250 15.14 -5.37 1.53
CA HIS A 250 14.23 -5.98 0.57
C HIS A 250 14.36 -7.50 0.59
N ALA A 251 13.27 -8.18 0.22
CA ALA A 251 13.31 -9.61 -0.03
C ALA A 251 14.29 -9.94 -1.16
N ASP A 252 15.07 -10.97 -1.00
CA ASP A 252 16.19 -11.36 -1.87
C ASP A 252 15.75 -11.73 -3.31
N ILE A 253 14.61 -12.41 -3.46
CA ILE A 253 14.14 -12.88 -4.78
C ILE A 253 13.29 -11.82 -5.50
N ALA A 254 12.29 -11.26 -4.83
CA ALA A 254 11.30 -10.39 -5.46
C ALA A 254 11.51 -8.89 -5.18
N GLY A 255 12.47 -8.52 -4.32
CA GLY A 255 12.73 -7.13 -3.96
C GLY A 255 11.58 -6.45 -3.21
N GLY A 256 10.62 -7.21 -2.68
CA GLY A 256 9.51 -6.70 -1.91
C GLY A 256 9.95 -6.18 -0.54
N ALA A 257 9.19 -5.23 0.03
CA ALA A 257 9.46 -4.71 1.35
C ALA A 257 9.20 -5.74 2.46
N CYS A 258 10.14 -5.88 3.40
CA CYS A 258 10.08 -6.85 4.50
C CYS A 258 9.57 -6.23 5.80
N TYR A 259 8.57 -5.35 5.75
CA TYR A 259 8.09 -4.62 6.93
C TYR A 259 7.47 -5.51 8.03
N ASN A 260 7.07 -6.75 7.75
CA ASN A 260 6.64 -7.71 8.76
C ASN A 260 7.80 -8.52 9.38
N ASP A 261 9.03 -8.30 8.94
CA ASP A 261 10.24 -8.82 9.62
C ASP A 261 10.68 -7.94 10.80
N THR A 262 9.87 -6.95 11.14
CA THR A 262 10.16 -6.02 12.24
C THR A 262 10.27 -6.79 13.56
N ARG A 263 11.38 -6.55 14.27
CA ARG A 263 11.62 -7.09 15.61
C ARG A 263 11.70 -5.95 16.59
N VAL A 264 11.12 -6.14 17.77
CA VAL A 264 10.98 -5.07 18.77
C VAL A 264 11.11 -5.62 20.20
N GLU A 265 11.36 -4.69 21.11
CA GLU A 265 11.12 -4.86 22.54
C GLU A 265 10.04 -3.88 23.00
N VAL A 266 9.37 -4.18 24.13
CA VAL A 266 8.28 -3.40 24.70
C VAL A 266 8.48 -3.23 26.20
N ALA A 267 8.36 -1.99 26.68
CA ALA A 267 8.38 -1.68 28.11
C ALA A 267 7.34 -0.60 28.47
N ALA A 268 7.08 -0.45 29.76
CA ALA A 268 6.24 0.65 30.23
C ALA A 268 6.89 2.00 29.83
N TYR A 269 6.12 2.88 29.22
CA TYR A 269 6.53 4.25 29.00
C TYR A 269 6.26 5.06 30.25
N ARG A 270 7.30 5.70 30.78
CA ARG A 270 7.20 6.69 31.86
C ARG A 270 7.60 8.03 31.26
N ALA A 271 6.64 8.95 31.16
CA ALA A 271 6.97 10.32 30.80
C ALA A 271 7.99 10.86 31.83
N GLU A 272 9.11 11.36 31.37
CA GLU A 272 10.00 12.11 32.26
C GLU A 272 9.24 13.34 32.77
N ALA A 273 9.17 13.48 34.09
CA ALA A 273 8.61 14.68 34.69
C ALA A 273 9.47 15.89 34.22
N ARG A 274 8.85 16.75 33.39
CA ARG A 274 9.44 18.01 32.95
C ARG A 274 9.47 19.01 34.08
#